data_05ca35041228a5132307bdbeedef01dd
#
_entry.id   05ca35041228a5132307bdbeedef01dd
#
_cell.length_a   1.000
_cell.length_b   1.000
_cell.length_c   1.000
_cell.angle_alpha   90.00
_cell.angle_beta   90.00
_cell.angle_gamma   90.00
#
_symmetry.space_group_name_H-M   'P 1'
#
loop_
_entity.id
_entity.type
_entity.pdbx_description
1 polymer ?
#
loop_
_entity_poly.entity_id
_entity_poly.type
_entity_poly.pdbx_seq_one_letter_code
_entity_poly.pdbx_strand_id
1 'polypeptide(L)'
;IYGGEAKWLGVALFFLCLVTQLFAENLTLVLLCAALVCALWSLRHRTGRLPALCSLAGCLLGAILMFHNPLYGDLAASGQAVDGVRNLIAEPGSGLLLAGLERFFGEVLPWLFEHFPGAAALASAGCLWQLIQRRAPWYFVLPTGLWMAYYCAQNWLYLEQLRVWGAWTFSWPLLRTWGAFVQLALMAGILLTDRGQYRPTRLLLLLAAVGLLAPFALLQDSGARCAFLSAVVLMVLGASLLSDLPCSPLLQGAAVLGLAAGLLFH
;
A
#
# COMPACT_ATOMS: atom_id res chain seq x y z
N ILE A 1 19.72 -8.58 -31.84
CA ILE A 1 19.82 -9.57 -30.76
C ILE A 1 18.78 -9.31 -29.67
N TYR A 2 18.44 -8.06 -29.32
CA TYR A 2 17.45 -7.74 -28.26
C TYR A 2 15.97 -8.00 -28.60
N GLY A 3 15.61 -8.30 -29.84
CA GLY A 3 14.21 -8.47 -30.26
C GLY A 3 13.53 -9.76 -29.76
N GLY A 4 14.31 -10.82 -29.52
CA GLY A 4 13.80 -12.10 -29.03
C GLY A 4 13.50 -12.09 -27.53
N GLU A 5 14.40 -11.55 -26.72
CA GLU A 5 14.25 -11.47 -25.25
C GLU A 5 13.05 -10.60 -24.86
N ALA A 6 12.82 -9.48 -25.55
CA ALA A 6 11.67 -8.62 -25.30
C ALA A 6 10.32 -9.31 -25.56
N LYS A 7 10.26 -10.24 -26.52
CA LYS A 7 9.04 -11.01 -26.83
C LYS A 7 8.73 -12.01 -25.71
N TRP A 8 9.73 -12.77 -25.25
CA TRP A 8 9.55 -13.72 -24.15
C TRP A 8 9.19 -13.02 -22.85
N LEU A 9 9.82 -11.88 -22.55
CA LEU A 9 9.45 -11.06 -21.40
C LEU A 9 8.00 -10.59 -21.48
N GLY A 10 7.54 -10.16 -22.66
CA GLY A 10 6.16 -9.77 -22.88
C GLY A 10 5.18 -10.91 -22.61
N VAL A 11 5.45 -12.10 -23.15
CA VAL A 11 4.62 -13.30 -22.93
C VAL A 11 4.60 -13.67 -21.44
N ALA A 12 5.75 -13.69 -20.78
CA ALA A 12 5.84 -14.01 -19.35
C ALA A 12 5.04 -13.01 -18.50
N LEU A 13 5.16 -11.71 -18.78
CA LEU A 13 4.42 -10.67 -18.09
C LEU A 13 2.92 -10.74 -18.34
N PHE A 14 2.49 -11.08 -19.55
CA PHE A 14 1.08 -11.29 -19.86
C PHE A 14 0.48 -12.38 -18.97
N PHE A 15 1.08 -13.58 -18.94
CA PHE A 15 0.57 -14.67 -18.12
C PHE A 15 0.69 -14.39 -16.62
N LEU A 16 1.78 -13.78 -16.18
CA LEU A 16 1.95 -13.42 -14.77
C LEU A 16 0.85 -12.44 -14.33
N CYS A 17 0.61 -11.39 -15.09
CA CYS A 17 -0.43 -10.41 -14.80
C CYS A 17 -1.84 -11.03 -14.83
N LEU A 18 -2.11 -11.91 -15.80
CA LEU A 18 -3.38 -12.62 -15.90
C LEU A 18 -3.62 -13.50 -14.67
N VAL A 19 -2.64 -14.34 -14.33
CA VAL A 19 -2.75 -15.27 -13.20
C VAL A 19 -2.88 -14.51 -11.87
N THR A 20 -2.11 -13.44 -11.69
CA THR A 20 -2.15 -12.63 -10.47
C THR A 20 -3.53 -12.02 -10.22
N GLN A 21 -4.25 -11.63 -11.29
CA GLN A 21 -5.62 -11.11 -11.18
C GLN A 21 -6.60 -12.17 -10.65
N LEU A 22 -6.41 -13.45 -11.00
CA LEU A 22 -7.29 -14.52 -10.57
C LEU A 22 -7.13 -14.89 -9.09
N PHE A 23 -5.98 -14.57 -8.48
CA PHE A 23 -5.70 -14.91 -7.07
C PHE A 23 -5.96 -13.79 -6.09
N ALA A 24 -6.01 -12.55 -6.52
CA ALA A 24 -6.03 -11.41 -5.61
C ALA A 24 -6.91 -10.28 -6.14
N GLU A 25 -8.16 -10.29 -5.72
CA GLU A 25 -9.16 -9.27 -6.11
C GLU A 25 -8.74 -7.85 -5.79
N ASN A 26 -8.12 -7.65 -4.64
CA ASN A 26 -7.62 -6.36 -4.19
C ASN A 26 -6.44 -5.83 -5.02
N LEU A 27 -5.71 -6.74 -5.68
CA LEU A 27 -4.63 -6.38 -6.58
C LEU A 27 -5.13 -5.88 -7.94
N THR A 28 -6.32 -6.27 -8.34
CA THR A 28 -6.84 -6.04 -9.69
C THR A 28 -6.81 -4.57 -10.06
N LEU A 29 -7.39 -3.71 -9.23
CA LEU A 29 -7.45 -2.27 -9.50
C LEU A 29 -6.04 -1.65 -9.55
N VAL A 30 -5.19 -1.99 -8.58
CA VAL A 30 -3.85 -1.41 -8.47
C VAL A 30 -2.95 -1.88 -9.61
N LEU A 31 -2.98 -3.18 -9.94
CA LEU A 31 -2.21 -3.71 -11.05
C LEU A 31 -2.71 -3.17 -12.39
N LEU A 32 -4.02 -3.01 -12.56
CA LEU A 32 -4.59 -2.42 -13.77
C LEU A 32 -4.14 -0.97 -13.95
N CYS A 33 -4.21 -0.16 -12.87
CA CYS A 33 -3.73 1.21 -12.88
C CYS A 33 -2.21 1.28 -13.14
N ALA A 34 -1.42 0.44 -12.48
CA ALA A 34 0.02 0.38 -12.69
C ALA A 34 0.38 -0.03 -14.12
N ALA A 35 -0.28 -1.07 -14.66
CA ALA A 35 -0.07 -1.53 -16.03
C ALA A 35 -0.46 -0.44 -17.05
N LEU A 36 -1.55 0.29 -16.81
CA LEU A 36 -1.97 1.41 -17.65
C LEU A 36 -0.94 2.55 -17.64
N VAL A 37 -0.46 2.95 -16.45
CA VAL A 37 0.59 3.97 -16.32
C VAL A 37 1.86 3.54 -17.03
N CYS A 38 2.30 2.28 -16.83
CA CYS A 38 3.47 1.73 -17.51
C CYS A 38 3.30 1.69 -19.03
N ALA A 39 2.11 1.35 -19.53
CA ALA A 39 1.81 1.33 -20.97
C ALA A 39 1.85 2.75 -21.56
N LEU A 40 1.20 3.71 -20.92
CA LEU A 40 1.22 5.12 -21.34
C LEU A 40 2.63 5.71 -21.34
N TRP A 41 3.39 5.46 -20.27
CA TRP A 41 4.79 5.86 -20.18
C TRP A 41 5.64 5.26 -21.29
N SER A 42 5.52 3.96 -21.49
CA SER A 42 6.26 3.20 -22.51
C SER A 42 5.93 3.65 -23.93
N LEU A 43 4.65 3.97 -24.21
CA LEU A 43 4.23 4.54 -25.48
C LEU A 43 4.84 5.92 -25.72
N ARG A 44 4.85 6.78 -24.68
CA ARG A 44 5.41 8.14 -24.74
C ARG A 44 6.91 8.14 -24.98
N HIS A 45 7.65 7.31 -24.23
CA HIS A 45 9.11 7.26 -24.29
C HIS A 45 9.68 6.28 -25.32
N ARG A 46 8.82 5.58 -26.04
CA ARG A 46 9.19 4.58 -27.07
C ARG A 46 10.06 3.43 -26.56
N THR A 47 10.05 3.13 -25.27
CA THR A 47 10.85 2.09 -24.61
C THR A 47 9.98 0.99 -24.01
N GLY A 48 10.34 -0.28 -24.18
CA GLY A 48 9.65 -1.41 -23.53
C GLY A 48 8.16 -1.56 -23.89
N ARG A 49 7.72 -1.12 -25.07
CA ARG A 49 6.30 -1.08 -25.47
C ARG A 49 5.64 -2.44 -25.42
N LEU A 50 6.29 -3.45 -25.98
CA LEU A 50 5.70 -4.79 -26.06
C LEU A 50 5.46 -5.39 -24.67
N PRO A 51 6.44 -5.45 -23.75
CA PRO A 51 6.20 -5.92 -22.38
C PRO A 51 5.11 -5.14 -21.64
N ALA A 52 5.08 -3.81 -21.77
CA ALA A 52 4.08 -2.97 -21.10
C ALA A 52 2.65 -3.20 -21.63
N LEU A 53 2.49 -3.33 -22.95
CA LEU A 53 1.20 -3.65 -23.57
C LEU A 53 0.73 -5.07 -23.24
N CYS A 54 1.66 -6.04 -23.20
CA CYS A 54 1.36 -7.40 -22.79
C CYS A 54 0.91 -7.46 -21.33
N SER A 55 1.58 -6.72 -20.42
CA SER A 55 1.16 -6.60 -19.02
C SER A 55 -0.24 -6.01 -18.91
N LEU A 56 -0.53 -4.95 -19.61
CA LEU A 56 -1.87 -4.33 -19.61
C LEU A 56 -2.94 -5.28 -20.17
N ALA A 57 -2.65 -5.97 -21.25
CA ALA A 57 -3.56 -6.96 -21.83
C ALA A 57 -3.82 -8.13 -20.86
N GLY A 58 -2.79 -8.64 -20.20
CA GLY A 58 -2.92 -9.68 -19.16
C GLY A 58 -3.77 -9.21 -17.97
N CYS A 59 -3.54 -7.99 -17.48
CA CYS A 59 -4.35 -7.40 -16.41
C CYS A 59 -5.82 -7.24 -16.83
N LEU A 60 -6.08 -6.72 -18.02
CA LEU A 60 -7.44 -6.53 -18.52
C LEU A 60 -8.17 -7.86 -18.69
N LEU A 61 -7.54 -8.83 -19.33
CA LEU A 61 -8.16 -10.14 -19.54
C LEU A 61 -8.40 -10.85 -18.20
N GLY A 62 -7.43 -10.81 -17.29
CA GLY A 62 -7.58 -11.39 -15.95
C GLY A 62 -8.69 -10.73 -15.15
N ALA A 63 -8.81 -9.40 -15.20
CA ALA A 63 -9.89 -8.66 -14.56
C ALA A 63 -11.26 -9.04 -15.16
N ILE A 64 -11.37 -9.11 -16.50
CA ILE A 64 -12.62 -9.53 -17.17
C ILE A 64 -13.01 -10.94 -16.72
N LEU A 65 -12.08 -11.89 -16.74
CA LEU A 65 -12.35 -13.27 -16.31
C LEU A 65 -12.78 -13.34 -14.84
N MET A 66 -12.13 -12.59 -13.98
CA MET A 66 -12.46 -12.55 -12.56
C MET A 66 -13.86 -11.97 -12.33
N PHE A 67 -14.15 -10.79 -12.88
CA PHE A 67 -15.45 -10.12 -12.69
C PHE A 67 -16.60 -10.74 -13.49
N HIS A 68 -16.30 -11.62 -14.45
CA HIS A 68 -17.33 -12.41 -15.12
C HIS A 68 -17.86 -13.57 -14.25
N ASN A 69 -17.24 -13.82 -13.10
CA ASN A 69 -17.75 -14.78 -12.15
C ASN A 69 -19.13 -14.32 -11.60
N PRO A 70 -20.15 -15.18 -11.59
CA PRO A 70 -21.51 -14.86 -11.11
C PRO A 70 -21.54 -14.22 -9.72
N LEU A 71 -20.61 -14.60 -8.82
CA LEU A 71 -20.47 -14.02 -7.48
C LEU A 71 -20.36 -12.49 -7.47
N TYR A 72 -19.68 -11.92 -8.45
CA TYR A 72 -19.55 -10.44 -8.56
C TYR A 72 -20.80 -9.80 -9.18
N GLY A 73 -21.50 -10.53 -10.04
CA GLY A 73 -22.79 -10.08 -10.58
C GLY A 73 -23.84 -9.94 -9.47
N ASP A 74 -23.93 -10.94 -8.61
CA ASP A 74 -24.85 -10.93 -7.47
C ASP A 74 -24.47 -9.85 -6.44
N LEU A 75 -23.18 -9.70 -6.15
CA LEU A 75 -22.68 -8.64 -5.26
C LEU A 75 -23.01 -7.25 -5.81
N ALA A 76 -22.85 -7.03 -7.11
CA ALA A 76 -23.17 -5.75 -7.74
C ALA A 76 -24.66 -5.45 -7.80
N ALA A 77 -25.51 -6.49 -7.91
CA ALA A 77 -26.96 -6.35 -8.03
C ALA A 77 -27.66 -6.21 -6.68
N SER A 78 -27.25 -6.99 -5.67
CA SER A 78 -27.94 -7.10 -4.39
C SER A 78 -27.12 -6.57 -3.19
N GLY A 79 -25.84 -6.31 -3.37
CA GLY A 79 -24.91 -5.97 -2.28
C GLY A 79 -24.54 -7.18 -1.41
N GLN A 80 -25.05 -8.38 -1.72
CA GLN A 80 -24.78 -9.61 -1.00
C GLN A 80 -24.23 -10.67 -1.95
N ALA A 81 -23.15 -11.31 -1.57
CA ALA A 81 -22.65 -12.46 -2.28
C ALA A 81 -23.34 -13.75 -1.84
N VAL A 82 -23.48 -14.71 -2.75
CA VAL A 82 -24.11 -16.02 -2.48
C VAL A 82 -23.37 -16.79 -1.38
N ASP A 83 -22.07 -16.57 -1.22
CA ASP A 83 -21.27 -17.19 -0.16
C ASP A 83 -21.45 -16.51 1.23
N GLY A 84 -22.19 -15.40 1.30
CA GLY A 84 -22.42 -14.64 2.54
C GLY A 84 -21.17 -13.98 3.15
N VAL A 85 -20.01 -14.14 2.53
CA VAL A 85 -18.71 -13.67 3.06
C VAL A 85 -18.32 -12.30 2.51
N ARG A 86 -18.84 -11.95 1.32
CA ARG A 86 -18.46 -10.73 0.61
C ARG A 86 -19.60 -9.74 0.49
N ASN A 87 -20.14 -9.35 1.62
CA ASN A 87 -21.21 -8.36 1.63
C ASN A 87 -20.64 -6.95 1.50
N LEU A 88 -21.37 -6.09 0.76
CA LEU A 88 -21.09 -4.66 0.77
C LEU A 88 -21.55 -4.05 2.09
N ILE A 89 -20.86 -2.99 2.53
CA ILE A 89 -21.18 -2.26 3.77
C ILE A 89 -22.51 -1.50 3.70
N ALA A 90 -22.99 -1.22 2.49
CA ALA A 90 -24.26 -0.56 2.22
C ALA A 90 -24.80 -1.02 0.87
N GLU A 91 -26.08 -0.75 0.62
CA GLU A 91 -26.71 -1.02 -0.67
C GLU A 91 -25.98 -0.28 -1.81
N PRO A 92 -25.91 -0.88 -3.02
CA PRO A 92 -25.34 -0.23 -4.18
C PRO A 92 -26.04 1.11 -4.48
N GLY A 93 -25.25 2.19 -4.46
CA GLY A 93 -25.78 3.54 -4.69
C GLY A 93 -24.90 4.63 -4.12
N SER A 94 -25.42 5.86 -4.02
CA SER A 94 -24.64 7.01 -3.51
C SER A 94 -24.20 6.86 -2.06
N GLY A 95 -24.96 6.13 -1.24
CA GLY A 95 -24.62 5.84 0.16
C GLY A 95 -23.40 4.94 0.33
N LEU A 96 -23.18 4.01 -0.60
CA LEU A 96 -22.04 3.09 -0.55
C LEU A 96 -20.70 3.82 -0.61
N LEU A 97 -20.58 4.84 -1.45
CA LEU A 97 -19.34 5.61 -1.56
C LEU A 97 -19.01 6.36 -0.27
N LEU A 98 -20.01 7.00 0.34
CA LEU A 98 -19.79 7.73 1.59
C LEU A 98 -19.43 6.78 2.73
N ALA A 99 -20.19 5.70 2.90
CA ALA A 99 -19.89 4.66 3.88
C ALA A 99 -18.50 4.04 3.66
N GLY A 100 -18.13 3.81 2.39
CA GLY A 100 -16.80 3.34 2.03
C GLY A 100 -15.69 4.32 2.43
N LEU A 101 -15.88 5.61 2.22
CA LEU A 101 -14.91 6.63 2.64
C LEU A 101 -14.78 6.70 4.16
N GLU A 102 -15.89 6.71 4.89
CA GLU A 102 -15.89 6.69 6.35
C GLU A 102 -15.13 5.48 6.88
N ARG A 103 -15.42 4.30 6.35
CA ARG A 103 -14.75 3.07 6.74
C ARG A 103 -13.27 3.05 6.32
N PHE A 104 -12.96 3.56 5.13
CA PHE A 104 -11.57 3.64 4.66
C PHE A 104 -10.69 4.41 5.65
N PHE A 105 -11.11 5.60 6.03
CA PHE A 105 -10.34 6.43 6.95
C PHE A 105 -10.46 5.99 8.41
N GLY A 106 -11.62 5.48 8.83
CA GLY A 106 -11.89 5.08 10.21
C GLY A 106 -11.30 3.73 10.61
N GLU A 107 -11.24 2.78 9.68
CA GLU A 107 -10.84 1.40 9.96
C GLU A 107 -9.70 0.92 9.07
N VAL A 108 -9.89 0.95 7.74
CA VAL A 108 -9.05 0.23 6.80
C VAL A 108 -7.65 0.84 6.69
N LEU A 109 -7.55 2.14 6.60
CA LEU A 109 -6.26 2.84 6.58
C LEU A 109 -5.46 2.65 7.89
N PRO A 110 -6.07 2.78 9.09
CA PRO A 110 -5.42 2.43 10.34
C PRO A 110 -4.83 1.02 10.39
N TRP A 111 -5.45 0.00 9.78
CA TRP A 111 -4.91 -1.37 9.78
C TRP A 111 -3.46 -1.45 9.31
N LEU A 112 -3.07 -0.62 8.35
CA LEU A 112 -1.70 -0.60 7.83
C LEU A 112 -0.67 -0.26 8.91
N PHE A 113 -1.04 0.60 9.83
CA PHE A 113 -0.16 1.06 10.92
C PHE A 113 -0.30 0.20 12.17
N GLU A 114 -1.50 -0.24 12.50
CA GLU A 114 -1.80 -1.02 13.70
C GLU A 114 -1.30 -2.46 13.62
N HIS A 115 -1.53 -3.11 12.49
CA HIS A 115 -1.17 -4.53 12.32
C HIS A 115 0.21 -4.74 11.69
N PHE A 116 0.79 -3.69 11.09
CA PHE A 116 2.12 -3.74 10.47
C PHE A 116 3.00 -2.56 10.90
N PRO A 117 3.17 -2.34 12.23
CA PRO A 117 3.92 -1.18 12.73
C PRO A 117 5.39 -1.20 12.29
N GLY A 118 5.98 -2.38 12.05
CA GLY A 118 7.32 -2.50 11.50
C GLY A 118 7.47 -1.90 10.10
N ALA A 119 6.49 -2.12 9.21
CA ALA A 119 6.46 -1.53 7.88
C ALA A 119 6.32 0.00 7.96
N ALA A 120 5.43 0.47 8.83
CA ALA A 120 5.22 1.89 9.09
C ALA A 120 6.48 2.57 9.67
N ALA A 121 7.14 1.91 10.62
CA ALA A 121 8.38 2.41 11.23
C ALA A 121 9.52 2.52 10.21
N LEU A 122 9.67 1.51 9.33
CA LEU A 122 10.68 1.54 8.27
C LEU A 122 10.45 2.69 7.29
N ALA A 123 9.22 2.86 6.82
CA ALA A 123 8.88 3.93 5.91
C ALA A 123 9.05 5.31 6.58
N SER A 124 8.67 5.43 7.85
CA SER A 124 8.86 6.65 8.65
C SER A 124 10.33 6.99 8.82
N ALA A 125 11.16 6.00 9.17
CA ALA A 125 12.61 6.18 9.30
C ALA A 125 13.24 6.63 7.97
N GLY A 126 12.81 6.03 6.85
CA GLY A 126 13.25 6.44 5.52
C GLY A 126 12.85 7.88 5.18
N CYS A 127 11.62 8.28 5.52
CA CYS A 127 11.15 9.66 5.34
C CYS A 127 11.95 10.67 6.19
N LEU A 128 12.20 10.35 7.46
CA LEU A 128 13.03 11.18 8.34
C LEU A 128 14.46 11.29 7.84
N TRP A 129 15.03 10.19 7.36
CA TRP A 129 16.35 10.20 6.73
C TRP A 129 16.42 11.17 5.55
N GLN A 130 15.41 11.14 4.69
CA GLN A 130 15.33 12.08 3.56
C GLN A 130 15.28 13.55 4.04
N LEU A 131 14.58 13.85 5.12
CA LEU A 131 14.55 15.21 5.69
C LEU A 131 15.94 15.62 6.22
N ILE A 132 16.63 14.72 6.91
CA ILE A 132 18.00 14.96 7.44
C ILE A 132 18.98 15.19 6.29
N GLN A 133 18.96 14.35 5.26
CA GLN A 133 19.81 14.49 4.09
C GLN A 133 19.64 15.83 3.38
N ARG A 134 18.42 16.33 3.33
CA ARG A 134 18.08 17.63 2.72
C ARG A 134 18.42 18.82 3.61
N ARG A 135 18.99 18.57 4.79
CA ARG A 135 19.25 19.60 5.80
C ARG A 135 17.99 20.42 6.12
N ALA A 136 16.82 19.76 6.19
CA ALA A 136 15.60 20.40 6.61
C ALA A 136 15.80 21.06 8.00
N PRO A 137 15.15 22.19 8.29
CA PRO A 137 15.32 22.86 9.56
C PRO A 137 14.93 21.94 10.72
N TRP A 138 15.72 21.96 11.79
CA TRP A 138 15.54 21.09 12.96
C TRP A 138 14.16 21.24 13.63
N TYR A 139 13.59 22.45 13.59
CA TYR A 139 12.26 22.73 14.13
C TYR A 139 11.13 22.07 13.30
N PHE A 140 11.43 21.53 12.12
CA PHE A 140 10.54 20.70 11.33
C PHE A 140 10.87 19.20 11.49
N VAL A 141 12.14 18.85 11.46
CA VAL A 141 12.60 17.44 11.59
C VAL A 141 12.22 16.86 12.94
N LEU A 142 12.44 17.61 14.04
CA LEU A 142 12.21 17.12 15.39
C LEU A 142 10.73 16.82 15.67
N PRO A 143 9.77 17.73 15.46
CA PRO A 143 8.36 17.41 15.70
C PRO A 143 7.82 16.33 14.78
N THR A 144 8.24 16.30 13.51
CA THR A 144 7.88 15.24 12.58
C THR A 144 8.42 13.89 13.05
N GLY A 145 9.67 13.83 13.48
CA GLY A 145 10.30 12.62 14.01
C GLY A 145 9.64 12.14 15.31
N LEU A 146 9.36 13.05 16.23
CA LEU A 146 8.66 12.72 17.47
C LEU A 146 7.25 12.20 17.20
N TRP A 147 6.51 12.81 16.28
CA TRP A 147 5.19 12.30 15.90
C TRP A 147 5.27 10.91 15.29
N MET A 148 6.13 10.70 14.28
CA MET A 148 6.28 9.42 13.62
C MET A 148 6.70 8.31 14.58
N ALA A 149 7.67 8.60 15.47
CA ALA A 149 8.12 7.66 16.48
C ALA A 149 7.02 7.34 17.50
N TYR A 150 6.32 8.38 18.00
CA TYR A 150 5.20 8.20 18.93
C TYR A 150 4.09 7.34 18.31
N TYR A 151 3.66 7.64 17.09
CA TYR A 151 2.58 6.92 16.45
C TYR A 151 2.96 5.46 16.15
N CYS A 152 4.18 5.20 15.70
CA CYS A 152 4.68 3.83 15.51
C CYS A 152 4.80 3.07 16.84
N ALA A 153 5.34 3.70 17.88
CA ALA A 153 5.47 3.09 19.21
C ALA A 153 4.10 2.78 19.83
N GLN A 154 3.15 3.69 19.67
CA GLN A 154 1.78 3.51 20.17
C GLN A 154 1.09 2.31 19.49
N ASN A 155 1.24 2.16 18.18
CA ASN A 155 0.68 1.01 17.45
C ASN A 155 1.38 -0.29 17.81
N TRP A 156 2.70 -0.26 18.02
CA TRP A 156 3.46 -1.41 18.49
C TRP A 156 3.01 -1.88 19.87
N LEU A 157 2.86 -0.96 20.82
CA LEU A 157 2.38 -1.26 22.17
C LEU A 157 0.93 -1.80 22.16
N TYR A 158 0.10 -1.32 21.25
CA TYR A 158 -1.25 -1.84 21.07
C TYR A 158 -1.25 -3.30 20.61
N LEU A 159 -0.38 -3.68 19.69
CA LEU A 159 -0.23 -5.08 19.24
C LEU A 159 0.28 -6.00 20.35
N GLU A 160 1.27 -5.55 21.12
CA GLU A 160 1.83 -6.31 22.24
C GLU A 160 0.82 -6.54 23.39
N GLN A 161 -0.44 -6.16 23.17
CA GLN A 161 -1.56 -6.33 24.13
C GLN A 161 -1.24 -5.78 25.53
N LEU A 162 -0.40 -4.76 25.64
CA LEU A 162 -0.22 -4.03 26.87
C LEU A 162 -1.50 -3.25 27.20
N ARG A 163 -2.63 -4.00 27.29
CA ARG A 163 -3.97 -3.49 27.64
C ARG A 163 -4.01 -2.72 28.95
N VAL A 164 -2.99 -2.87 29.78
CA VAL A 164 -2.81 -2.10 31.04
C VAL A 164 -2.87 -0.59 30.79
N TRP A 165 -2.50 -0.14 29.57
CA TRP A 165 -2.51 1.26 29.18
C TRP A 165 -3.82 1.70 28.50
N GLY A 166 -4.77 0.79 28.29
CA GLY A 166 -6.06 1.09 27.65
C GLY A 166 -6.87 2.18 28.36
N ALA A 167 -6.73 2.30 29.69
CA ALA A 167 -7.36 3.37 30.47
C ALA A 167 -6.78 4.78 30.17
N TRP A 168 -5.57 4.85 29.62
CA TRP A 168 -4.90 6.10 29.26
C TRP A 168 -5.20 6.55 27.84
N THR A 169 -5.90 5.74 27.03
CA THR A 169 -6.21 6.01 25.62
C THR A 169 -7.60 6.62 25.47
N PHE A 170 -7.96 7.58 26.29
CA PHE A 170 -9.23 8.33 26.18
C PHE A 170 -9.46 8.89 24.75
N SER A 171 -8.38 9.19 24.05
CA SER A 171 -8.40 9.70 22.68
C SER A 171 -8.08 8.65 21.61
N TRP A 172 -8.00 7.35 21.96
CA TRP A 172 -7.52 6.32 21.01
C TRP A 172 -8.30 6.28 19.70
N PRO A 173 -9.65 6.31 19.64
CA PRO A 173 -10.38 6.30 18.37
C PRO A 173 -10.03 7.50 17.47
N LEU A 174 -9.87 8.70 18.07
CA LEU A 174 -9.44 9.89 17.34
C LEU A 174 -7.98 9.77 16.91
N LEU A 175 -7.09 9.31 17.78
CA LEU A 175 -5.69 9.09 17.47
C LEU A 175 -5.51 8.02 16.40
N ARG A 176 -6.31 6.97 16.41
CA ARG A 176 -6.32 5.91 15.43
C ARG A 176 -6.59 6.46 14.02
N THR A 177 -7.70 7.14 13.85
CA THR A 177 -8.14 7.68 12.57
C THR A 177 -7.26 8.84 12.10
N TRP A 178 -7.15 9.87 12.93
CA TRP A 178 -6.38 11.07 12.58
C TRP A 178 -4.89 10.81 12.55
N GLY A 179 -4.39 9.92 13.41
CA GLY A 179 -3.00 9.50 13.45
C GLY A 179 -2.55 8.87 12.14
N ALA A 180 -3.33 7.93 11.61
CA ALA A 180 -3.05 7.29 10.33
C ALA A 180 -3.04 8.32 9.18
N PHE A 181 -4.01 9.22 9.17
CA PHE A 181 -4.09 10.28 8.18
C PHE A 181 -2.90 11.25 8.25
N VAL A 182 -2.56 11.74 9.46
CA VAL A 182 -1.41 12.64 9.65
C VAL A 182 -0.10 11.95 9.27
N GLN A 183 0.07 10.67 9.65
CA GLN A 183 1.25 9.89 9.29
C GLN A 183 1.41 9.79 7.78
N LEU A 184 0.32 9.45 7.08
CA LEU A 184 0.31 9.36 5.62
C LEU A 184 0.57 10.73 4.96
N ALA A 185 -0.07 11.78 5.47
CA ALA A 185 0.10 13.14 4.96
C ALA A 185 1.55 13.65 5.11
N LEU A 186 2.19 13.34 6.25
CA LEU A 186 3.61 13.65 6.47
C LEU A 186 4.51 12.89 5.49
N MET A 187 4.29 11.57 5.32
CA MET A 187 5.05 10.78 4.34
C MET A 187 4.87 11.34 2.93
N ALA A 188 3.64 11.61 2.50
CA ALA A 188 3.34 12.16 1.20
C ALA A 188 3.98 13.55 1.01
N GLY A 189 3.89 14.43 2.00
CA GLY A 189 4.49 15.76 1.98
C GLY A 189 6.02 15.70 1.82
N ILE A 190 6.69 14.80 2.55
CA ILE A 190 8.14 14.59 2.44
C ILE A 190 8.51 14.09 1.05
N LEU A 191 7.76 13.13 0.50
CA LEU A 191 7.99 12.60 -0.84
C LEU A 191 7.68 13.61 -1.94
N LEU A 192 6.65 14.44 -1.77
CA LEU A 192 6.30 15.50 -2.72
C LEU A 192 7.38 16.59 -2.81
N THR A 193 8.06 16.85 -1.72
CA THR A 193 9.18 17.80 -1.68
C THR A 193 10.50 17.19 -2.13
N ASP A 194 10.54 15.85 -2.38
CA ASP A 194 11.72 15.17 -2.90
C ASP A 194 12.08 15.63 -4.31
N ARG A 195 13.34 15.97 -4.52
CA ARG A 195 13.89 16.36 -5.84
C ARG A 195 14.70 15.24 -6.48
N GLY A 196 14.76 14.07 -5.85
CA GLY A 196 15.50 12.91 -6.35
C GLY A 196 14.86 12.31 -7.61
N GLN A 197 15.66 11.66 -8.42
CA GLN A 197 15.21 10.96 -9.63
C GLN A 197 14.17 9.85 -9.35
N TYR A 198 14.20 9.28 -8.16
CA TYR A 198 13.28 8.20 -7.73
C TYR A 198 11.96 8.70 -7.12
N ARG A 199 11.77 10.03 -7.04
CA ARG A 199 10.53 10.64 -6.49
C ARG A 199 9.25 10.03 -7.08
N PRO A 200 9.08 9.93 -8.42
CA PRO A 200 7.83 9.41 -8.98
C PRO A 200 7.60 7.94 -8.59
N THR A 201 8.64 7.12 -8.53
CA THR A 201 8.54 5.72 -8.11
C THR A 201 8.14 5.61 -6.63
N ARG A 202 8.72 6.42 -5.76
CA ARG A 202 8.42 6.46 -4.32
C ARG A 202 6.99 6.93 -4.04
N LEU A 203 6.53 7.95 -4.76
CA LEU A 203 5.13 8.40 -4.69
C LEU A 203 4.18 7.31 -5.20
N LEU A 204 4.54 6.63 -6.28
CA LEU A 204 3.74 5.52 -6.80
C LEU A 204 3.65 4.36 -5.80
N LEU A 205 4.75 4.03 -5.11
CA LEU A 205 4.74 3.01 -4.05
C LEU A 205 3.83 3.43 -2.89
N LEU A 206 3.87 4.68 -2.45
CA LEU A 206 2.97 5.16 -1.39
C LEU A 206 1.51 5.10 -1.84
N LEU A 207 1.21 5.56 -3.05
CA LEU A 207 -0.14 5.48 -3.63
C LEU A 207 -0.60 4.03 -3.79
N ALA A 208 0.29 3.11 -4.19
CA ALA A 208 -0.02 1.70 -4.30
C ALA A 208 -0.32 1.08 -2.93
N ALA A 209 0.47 1.40 -1.90
CA ALA A 209 0.22 0.92 -0.53
C ALA A 209 -1.17 1.34 -0.03
N VAL A 210 -1.59 2.57 -0.31
CA VAL A 210 -2.92 3.08 0.07
C VAL A 210 -4.02 2.51 -0.85
N GLY A 211 -3.77 2.46 -2.15
CA GLY A 211 -4.74 1.99 -3.15
C GLY A 211 -5.10 0.51 -3.00
N LEU A 212 -4.16 -0.33 -2.55
CA LEU A 212 -4.41 -1.75 -2.25
C LEU A 212 -5.43 -1.95 -1.12
N LEU A 213 -5.62 -0.96 -0.27
CA LEU A 213 -6.59 -1.01 0.82
C LEU A 213 -8.00 -0.60 0.37
N ALA A 214 -8.12 0.20 -0.70
CA ALA A 214 -9.38 0.81 -1.10
C ALA A 214 -10.54 -0.18 -1.32
N PRO A 215 -10.36 -1.36 -1.95
CA PRO A 215 -11.44 -2.33 -2.14
C PRO A 215 -12.05 -2.83 -0.82
N PHE A 216 -11.23 -2.93 0.23
CA PHE A 216 -11.68 -3.44 1.54
C PHE A 216 -12.57 -2.46 2.31
N ALA A 217 -12.54 -1.19 1.93
CA ALA A 217 -13.44 -0.19 2.47
C ALA A 217 -14.91 -0.45 2.13
N LEU A 218 -15.16 -1.14 1.03
CA LEU A 218 -16.52 -1.44 0.55
C LEU A 218 -17.05 -2.79 1.05
N LEU A 219 -16.20 -3.65 1.61
CA LEU A 219 -16.55 -5.02 2.04
C LEU A 219 -16.78 -5.07 3.55
N GLN A 220 -17.89 -5.67 4.00
CA GLN A 220 -18.27 -5.75 5.41
C GLN A 220 -17.28 -6.59 6.24
N ASP A 221 -16.92 -7.76 5.75
CA ASP A 221 -16.14 -8.77 6.50
C ASP A 221 -14.66 -8.82 6.14
N SER A 222 -14.08 -7.68 5.71
CA SER A 222 -12.65 -7.57 5.48
C SER A 222 -11.89 -7.42 6.80
N GLY A 223 -10.85 -8.23 6.99
CA GLY A 223 -10.00 -8.18 8.19
C GLY A 223 -8.64 -7.54 7.92
N ALA A 224 -7.92 -7.23 8.98
CA ALA A 224 -6.60 -6.59 8.93
C ALA A 224 -5.55 -7.34 8.09
N ARG A 225 -5.68 -8.68 7.96
CA ARG A 225 -4.83 -9.49 7.07
C ARG A 225 -4.83 -9.01 5.62
N CYS A 226 -5.91 -8.34 5.22
CA CYS A 226 -6.02 -7.76 3.87
C CYS A 226 -5.03 -6.61 3.64
N ALA A 227 -4.52 -5.98 4.71
CA ALA A 227 -3.50 -4.93 4.63
C ALA A 227 -2.06 -5.47 4.45
N PHE A 228 -1.84 -6.79 4.50
CA PHE A 228 -0.50 -7.38 4.40
C PHE A 228 0.26 -6.94 3.15
N LEU A 229 -0.39 -6.98 1.99
CA LEU A 229 0.26 -6.59 0.74
C LEU A 229 0.60 -5.09 0.70
N SER A 230 -0.29 -4.25 1.24
CA SER A 230 -0.02 -2.82 1.42
C SER A 230 1.18 -2.58 2.33
N ALA A 231 1.33 -3.37 3.39
CA ALA A 231 2.48 -3.32 4.28
C ALA A 231 3.78 -3.72 3.56
N VAL A 232 3.75 -4.75 2.71
CA VAL A 232 4.92 -5.14 1.89
C VAL A 232 5.33 -4.00 0.96
N VAL A 233 4.38 -3.34 0.29
CA VAL A 233 4.67 -2.19 -0.57
C VAL A 233 5.24 -1.02 0.24
N LEU A 234 4.72 -0.77 1.44
CA LEU A 234 5.23 0.25 2.35
C LEU A 234 6.66 -0.06 2.82
N MET A 235 6.97 -1.34 3.05
CA MET A 235 8.35 -1.79 3.35
C MET A 235 9.30 -1.55 2.18
N VAL A 236 8.88 -1.85 0.96
CA VAL A 236 9.68 -1.58 -0.25
C VAL A 236 9.94 -0.08 -0.39
N LEU A 237 8.95 0.76 -0.10
CA LEU A 237 9.12 2.21 -0.04
C LEU A 237 10.17 2.60 0.99
N GLY A 238 10.05 2.11 2.23
CA GLY A 238 11.01 2.39 3.30
C GLY A 238 12.43 1.95 2.95
N ALA A 239 12.59 0.74 2.42
CA ALA A 239 13.86 0.22 1.94
C ALA A 239 14.46 1.09 0.82
N SER A 240 13.64 1.53 -0.14
CA SER A 240 14.05 2.45 -1.20
C SER A 240 14.53 3.80 -0.67
N LEU A 241 13.91 4.32 0.39
CA LEU A 241 14.31 5.58 1.02
C LEU A 241 15.62 5.43 1.81
N LEU A 242 15.81 4.29 2.47
CA LEU A 242 16.99 3.98 3.24
C LEU A 242 18.18 3.50 2.37
N SER A 243 17.95 3.07 1.12
CA SER A 243 19.02 2.71 0.20
C SER A 243 19.95 3.88 -0.13
N ASP A 244 19.50 5.10 0.08
CA ASP A 244 20.32 6.31 -0.04
C ASP A 244 21.23 6.54 1.19
N LEU A 245 21.15 5.68 2.23
CA LEU A 245 22.07 5.72 3.36
C LEU A 245 23.49 5.30 2.93
N PRO A 246 24.52 6.08 3.32
CA PRO A 246 25.91 5.70 3.09
C PRO A 246 26.35 4.61 4.09
N CYS A 247 25.53 3.57 4.25
CA CYS A 247 25.78 2.46 5.16
C CYS A 247 26.25 1.21 4.41
N SER A 248 26.99 0.35 5.11
CA SER A 248 27.42 -0.92 4.52
C SER A 248 26.20 -1.77 4.12
N PRO A 249 26.25 -2.54 3.03
CA PRO A 249 25.18 -3.44 2.59
C PRO A 249 24.70 -4.40 3.69
N LEU A 250 25.58 -4.73 4.66
CA LEU A 250 25.26 -5.57 5.82
C LEU A 250 24.24 -4.90 6.76
N LEU A 251 24.37 -3.60 7.02
CA LEU A 251 23.43 -2.85 7.87
C LEU A 251 22.07 -2.69 7.21
N GLN A 252 22.05 -2.49 5.90
CA GLN A 252 20.83 -2.45 5.10
C GLN A 252 20.13 -3.83 5.11
N GLY A 253 20.90 -4.90 4.89
CA GLY A 253 20.40 -6.28 4.96
C GLY A 253 19.87 -6.65 6.35
N ALA A 254 20.57 -6.30 7.42
CA ALA A 254 20.16 -6.55 8.79
C ALA A 254 18.87 -5.79 9.16
N ALA A 255 18.72 -4.54 8.71
CA ALA A 255 17.49 -3.76 8.93
C ALA A 255 16.29 -4.39 8.19
N VAL A 256 16.47 -4.82 6.95
CA VAL A 256 15.43 -5.49 6.16
C VAL A 256 15.07 -6.84 6.78
N LEU A 257 16.05 -7.64 7.20
CA LEU A 257 15.80 -8.94 7.84
C LEU A 257 15.14 -8.81 9.21
N GLY A 258 15.55 -7.84 10.04
CA GLY A 258 14.94 -7.57 11.33
C GLY A 258 13.47 -7.16 11.22
N LEU A 259 13.15 -6.41 10.18
CA LEU A 259 11.79 -5.98 9.89
C LEU A 259 10.94 -7.08 9.24
N ALA A 260 11.54 -7.90 8.38
CA ALA A 260 10.88 -9.09 7.84
C ALA A 260 10.57 -10.11 8.94
N ALA A 261 11.48 -10.30 9.90
CA ALA A 261 11.22 -11.13 11.07
C ALA A 261 10.03 -10.60 11.89
N GLY A 262 9.92 -9.29 12.09
CA GLY A 262 8.76 -8.67 12.75
C GLY A 262 7.42 -8.89 12.04
N LEU A 263 7.42 -9.19 10.73
CA LEU A 263 6.23 -9.56 9.95
C LEU A 263 5.86 -11.04 10.08
N LEU A 264 6.85 -11.91 10.33
CA LEU A 264 6.64 -13.37 10.40
C LEU A 264 6.15 -13.83 11.78
N PHE A 265 6.29 -13.01 12.81
CA PHE A 265 5.86 -13.34 14.19
C PHE A 265 4.46 -12.79 14.55
N HIS A 266 3.73 -12.27 13.58
CA HIS A 266 2.32 -11.86 13.67
C HIS A 266 1.46 -12.57 12.62
#